data_ab08db3be12bce2546fecd3d78ebbb67
#
_entry.id   ab08db3be12bce2546fecd3d78ebbb67
#
_cell.length_a   1.000
_cell.length_b   1.000
_cell.length_c   1.000
_cell.angle_alpha   90.00
_cell.angle_beta   90.00
_cell.angle_gamma   90.00
#
_symmetry.space_group_name_H-M   'P 1'
#
loop_
_entity.id
_entity.type
_entity.pdbx_description
1 polymer ?
#
loop_
_entity_poly.entity_id
_entity_poly.type
_entity_poly.pdbx_seq_one_letter_code
_entity_poly.pdbx_strand_id
1 'polypeptide(L)'
;MSANVEAKKLIVEEIKAKIQASKSIVFADYNKLTVLEVTELRRKFKEVNCEYKVYKNTLVRKALNELGITAFDADLNGTTAPVFCADETSGAAVFAKATKANPVLVDKIVPKCAYVEEKYLDKAGVKELASIPSKEVLIAKMLGCFQSSLSKFVGVLDQIAKAKESN
;
A
#
# COMPACT_ATOMS: atom_id res chain seq x y z
N MET A 1 8.54 -20.11 -32.59
CA MET A 1 7.76 -20.33 -31.34
C MET A 1 6.33 -19.88 -31.58
N SER A 2 5.33 -20.40 -30.83
CA SER A 2 3.93 -19.99 -31.02
C SER A 2 3.75 -18.54 -30.56
N ALA A 3 3.05 -17.69 -31.34
CA ALA A 3 2.76 -16.28 -31.04
C ALA A 3 2.21 -16.06 -29.61
N ASN A 4 1.49 -17.04 -29.07
CA ASN A 4 1.01 -17.04 -27.69
C ASN A 4 2.12 -17.15 -26.62
N VAL A 5 3.26 -17.74 -26.94
CA VAL A 5 4.40 -17.83 -26.02
C VAL A 5 5.18 -16.52 -25.98
N GLU A 6 5.31 -15.87 -27.13
CA GLU A 6 5.96 -14.56 -27.25
C GLU A 6 5.17 -13.49 -26.53
N ALA A 7 3.85 -13.44 -26.71
CA ALA A 7 2.98 -12.52 -25.97
C ALA A 7 3.09 -12.70 -24.44
N LYS A 8 3.19 -13.94 -23.96
CA LYS A 8 3.36 -14.21 -22.53
C LYS A 8 4.73 -13.78 -22.01
N LYS A 9 5.79 -13.90 -22.82
CA LYS A 9 7.13 -13.40 -22.45
C LYS A 9 7.13 -11.89 -22.31
N LEU A 10 6.53 -11.16 -23.26
CA LEU A 10 6.39 -9.70 -23.16
C LEU A 10 5.67 -9.26 -21.87
N ILE A 11 4.60 -9.98 -21.48
CA ILE A 11 3.90 -9.68 -20.22
C ILE A 11 4.81 -9.95 -19.01
N VAL A 12 5.61 -11.00 -19.01
CA VAL A 12 6.56 -11.29 -17.94
C VAL A 12 7.63 -10.21 -17.84
N GLU A 13 8.13 -9.72 -18.97
CA GLU A 13 9.09 -8.61 -19.02
C GLU A 13 8.45 -7.30 -18.52
N GLU A 14 7.20 -7.03 -18.90
CA GLU A 14 6.44 -5.88 -18.36
C GLU A 14 6.31 -5.96 -16.84
N ILE A 15 5.96 -7.13 -16.31
CA ILE A 15 5.84 -7.34 -14.85
C ILE A 15 7.18 -7.12 -14.17
N LYS A 16 8.29 -7.66 -14.70
CA LYS A 16 9.62 -7.45 -14.15
C LYS A 16 10.02 -5.98 -14.12
N ALA A 17 9.82 -5.28 -15.22
CA ALA A 17 10.12 -3.85 -15.31
C ALA A 17 9.33 -3.05 -14.25
N LYS A 18 8.06 -3.40 -14.03
CA LYS A 18 7.23 -2.77 -12.98
C LYS A 18 7.67 -3.12 -11.57
N ILE A 19 8.09 -4.36 -11.32
CA ILE A 19 8.66 -4.78 -10.03
C ILE A 19 9.90 -3.97 -9.71
N GLN A 20 10.81 -3.82 -10.68
CA GLN A 20 12.05 -3.08 -10.50
C GLN A 20 11.85 -1.56 -10.35
N ALA A 21 10.83 -1.01 -11.01
CA ALA A 21 10.49 0.42 -10.92
C ALA A 21 9.73 0.78 -9.63
N SER A 22 9.07 -0.19 -8.99
CA SER A 22 8.29 0.03 -7.78
C SER A 22 9.13 -0.20 -6.52
N LYS A 23 8.90 0.62 -5.48
CA LYS A 23 9.51 0.42 -4.16
C LYS A 23 8.76 -0.58 -3.30
N SER A 24 7.46 -0.70 -3.53
CA SER A 24 6.65 -1.69 -2.84
C SER A 24 5.61 -2.32 -3.76
N ILE A 25 5.31 -3.57 -3.49
CA ILE A 25 4.28 -4.35 -4.18
C ILE A 25 3.38 -4.95 -3.13
N VAL A 26 2.08 -4.69 -3.21
CA VAL A 26 1.10 -5.28 -2.31
C VAL A 26 0.22 -6.25 -3.10
N PHE A 27 0.14 -7.47 -2.65
CA PHE A 27 -0.75 -8.49 -3.22
C PHE A 27 -2.04 -8.53 -2.44
N ALA A 28 -3.15 -8.26 -3.12
CA ALA A 28 -4.47 -8.30 -2.50
C ALA A 28 -5.37 -9.31 -3.20
N ASP A 29 -6.19 -9.97 -2.41
CA ASP A 29 -7.30 -10.76 -2.91
C ASP A 29 -8.45 -9.83 -3.32
N TYR A 30 -9.11 -10.14 -4.43
CA TYR A 30 -10.27 -9.39 -4.90
C TYR A 30 -11.42 -10.37 -5.18
N ASN A 31 -12.31 -10.51 -4.22
CA ASN A 31 -13.46 -11.39 -4.35
C ASN A 31 -14.75 -10.59 -4.45
N LYS A 32 -15.60 -10.96 -5.40
CA LYS A 32 -16.98 -10.43 -5.55
C LYS A 32 -17.05 -8.88 -5.63
N LEU A 33 -16.03 -8.23 -6.22
CA LEU A 33 -16.04 -6.79 -6.44
C LEU A 33 -16.93 -6.43 -7.63
N THR A 34 -17.73 -5.39 -7.48
CA THR A 34 -18.49 -4.80 -8.58
C THR A 34 -17.56 -3.92 -9.45
N VAL A 35 -17.97 -3.70 -10.70
CA VAL A 35 -17.19 -2.86 -11.64
C VAL A 35 -17.04 -1.43 -11.11
N LEU A 36 -18.04 -0.90 -10.43
CA LEU A 36 -17.98 0.43 -9.81
C LEU A 36 -16.94 0.47 -8.71
N GLU A 37 -16.94 -0.50 -7.79
CA GLU A 37 -15.97 -0.59 -6.68
C GLU A 37 -14.52 -0.70 -7.20
N VAL A 38 -14.29 -1.51 -8.24
CA VAL A 38 -12.96 -1.63 -8.87
C VAL A 38 -12.51 -0.31 -9.51
N THR A 39 -13.43 0.41 -10.15
CA THR A 39 -13.13 1.68 -10.80
C THR A 39 -12.75 2.75 -9.77
N GLU A 40 -13.50 2.83 -8.66
CA GLU A 40 -13.17 3.74 -7.56
C GLU A 40 -11.83 3.41 -6.90
N LEU A 41 -11.54 2.12 -6.71
CA LEU A 41 -10.24 1.67 -6.19
C LEU A 41 -9.10 2.06 -7.11
N ARG A 42 -9.24 1.81 -8.42
CA ARG A 42 -8.22 2.22 -9.40
C ARG A 42 -7.98 3.72 -9.39
N ARG A 43 -9.04 4.52 -9.22
CA ARG A 43 -8.91 5.97 -9.10
C ARG A 43 -8.11 6.36 -7.87
N LYS A 44 -8.45 5.80 -6.69
CA LYS A 44 -7.73 6.06 -5.43
C LYS A 44 -6.26 5.63 -5.50
N PHE A 45 -5.97 4.50 -6.14
CA PHE A 45 -4.58 4.07 -6.34
C PHE A 45 -3.82 5.01 -7.27
N LYS A 46 -4.45 5.46 -8.35
CA LYS A 46 -3.84 6.39 -9.29
C LYS A 46 -3.54 7.75 -8.65
N GLU A 47 -4.40 8.25 -7.75
CA GLU A 47 -4.19 9.49 -6.99
C GLU A 47 -2.91 9.45 -6.12
N VAL A 48 -2.47 8.24 -5.74
CA VAL A 48 -1.30 8.01 -4.87
C VAL A 48 -0.12 7.39 -5.65
N ASN A 49 -0.11 7.55 -6.98
CA ASN A 49 0.92 6.99 -7.87
C ASN A 49 1.14 5.47 -7.70
N CYS A 50 0.07 4.73 -7.42
CA CYS A 50 0.07 3.28 -7.39
C CYS A 50 -0.67 2.73 -8.61
N GLU A 51 -0.14 1.70 -9.24
CA GLU A 51 -0.77 1.01 -10.36
C GLU A 51 -1.42 -0.30 -9.89
N TYR A 52 -2.74 -0.40 -9.98
CA TYR A 52 -3.52 -1.62 -9.73
C TYR A 52 -3.80 -2.33 -11.06
N LYS A 53 -3.18 -3.48 -11.28
CA LYS A 53 -3.40 -4.29 -12.49
C LYS A 53 -3.50 -5.77 -12.13
N VAL A 54 -4.45 -6.46 -12.74
CA VAL A 54 -4.64 -7.89 -12.54
C VAL A 54 -3.85 -8.67 -13.58
N TYR A 55 -3.01 -9.58 -13.12
CA TYR A 55 -2.23 -10.49 -13.96
C TYR A 55 -2.53 -11.94 -13.62
N LYS A 56 -2.22 -12.85 -14.53
CA LYS A 56 -2.30 -14.28 -14.27
C LYS A 56 -1.21 -14.70 -13.28
N ASN A 57 -1.58 -15.35 -12.18
CA ASN A 57 -0.66 -15.72 -11.09
C ASN A 57 0.58 -16.48 -11.58
N THR A 58 0.40 -17.36 -12.57
CA THR A 58 1.54 -18.12 -13.15
C THR A 58 2.58 -17.22 -13.84
N LEU A 59 2.17 -16.07 -14.40
CA LEU A 59 3.10 -15.11 -15.03
C LEU A 59 3.79 -14.27 -13.96
N VAL A 60 3.07 -13.86 -12.93
CA VAL A 60 3.62 -13.14 -11.77
C VAL A 60 4.66 -14.02 -11.05
N ARG A 61 4.32 -15.29 -10.80
CA ARG A 61 5.25 -16.27 -10.20
C ARG A 61 6.51 -16.44 -11.02
N LYS A 62 6.41 -16.56 -12.35
CA LYS A 62 7.57 -16.64 -13.23
C LYS A 62 8.44 -15.39 -13.15
N ALA A 63 7.83 -14.21 -13.18
CA ALA A 63 8.55 -12.93 -13.08
C ALA A 63 9.31 -12.81 -11.74
N LEU A 64 8.69 -13.19 -10.62
CA LEU A 64 9.31 -13.17 -9.29
C LEU A 64 10.44 -14.20 -9.18
N ASN A 65 10.24 -15.42 -9.66
CA ASN A 65 11.27 -16.46 -9.64
C ASN A 65 12.50 -16.10 -10.47
N GLU A 66 12.31 -15.43 -11.63
CA GLU A 66 13.40 -14.93 -12.45
C GLU A 66 14.15 -13.76 -11.80
N LEU A 67 13.55 -13.08 -10.83
CA LEU A 67 14.18 -12.07 -9.97
C LEU A 67 14.77 -12.67 -8.68
N GLY A 68 14.67 -13.98 -8.49
CA GLY A 68 15.20 -14.67 -7.30
C GLY A 68 14.29 -14.60 -6.07
N ILE A 69 13.06 -14.13 -6.21
CA ILE A 69 12.10 -13.94 -5.10
C ILE A 69 11.14 -15.12 -5.09
N THR A 70 11.38 -16.11 -4.23
CA THR A 70 10.57 -17.34 -4.14
C THR A 70 9.59 -17.34 -2.96
N ALA A 71 9.66 -16.35 -2.07
CA ALA A 71 8.88 -16.28 -0.83
C ALA A 71 7.34 -16.22 -1.05
N PHE A 72 6.89 -15.85 -2.26
CA PHE A 72 5.48 -15.60 -2.56
C PHE A 72 4.74 -16.80 -3.17
N ASP A 73 5.39 -17.91 -3.39
CA ASP A 73 4.79 -19.06 -4.09
C ASP A 73 3.56 -19.63 -3.37
N ALA A 74 3.53 -19.57 -2.04
CA ALA A 74 2.40 -20.03 -1.23
C ALA A 74 1.20 -19.06 -1.30
N ASP A 75 1.46 -17.75 -1.39
CA ASP A 75 0.42 -16.71 -1.32
C ASP A 75 -0.21 -16.38 -2.68
N LEU A 76 0.49 -16.69 -3.78
CA LEU A 76 0.00 -16.49 -5.15
C LEU A 76 -1.02 -17.56 -5.58
N ASN A 77 -1.85 -18.02 -4.66
CA ASN A 77 -2.95 -18.96 -4.93
C ASN A 77 -4.30 -18.22 -4.85
N GLY A 78 -5.24 -18.59 -5.75
CA GLY A 78 -6.56 -17.97 -5.85
C GLY A 78 -6.54 -16.63 -6.60
N THR A 79 -7.51 -15.77 -6.30
CA THR A 79 -7.62 -14.43 -6.89
C THR A 79 -6.59 -13.51 -6.27
N THR A 80 -5.63 -13.03 -7.07
CA THR A 80 -4.56 -12.16 -6.57
C THR A 80 -4.28 -11.05 -7.57
N ALA A 81 -4.30 -9.82 -7.10
CA ALA A 81 -3.96 -8.64 -7.88
C ALA A 81 -2.75 -7.94 -7.25
N PRO A 82 -1.64 -7.81 -7.96
CA PRO A 82 -0.52 -6.98 -7.55
C PRO A 82 -0.88 -5.49 -7.69
N VAL A 83 -0.45 -4.70 -6.71
CA VAL A 83 -0.47 -3.24 -6.73
C VAL A 83 0.98 -2.77 -6.64
N PHE A 84 1.43 -2.10 -7.67
CA PHE A 84 2.77 -1.54 -7.75
C PHE A 84 2.75 -0.11 -7.26
N CYS A 85 3.60 0.25 -6.30
CA CYS A 85 3.61 1.57 -5.68
C CYS A 85 4.99 2.20 -5.77
N ALA A 86 5.01 3.51 -5.99
CA ALA A 86 6.24 4.30 -5.98
C ALA A 86 6.79 4.51 -4.56
N ASP A 87 5.90 4.48 -3.55
CA ASP A 87 6.23 4.61 -2.14
C ASP A 87 6.07 3.28 -1.39
N GLU A 88 6.71 3.16 -0.24
CA GLU A 88 6.72 1.95 0.58
C GLU A 88 5.37 1.69 1.26
N THR A 89 4.68 2.74 1.74
CA THR A 89 3.47 2.63 2.57
C THR A 89 2.17 2.92 1.83
N SER A 90 2.23 3.61 0.68
CA SER A 90 1.06 4.14 -0.02
C SER A 90 0.05 3.06 -0.41
N GLY A 91 0.50 1.90 -0.90
CA GLY A 91 -0.38 0.81 -1.30
C GLY A 91 -1.19 0.25 -0.13
N ALA A 92 -0.53 -0.05 0.98
CA ALA A 92 -1.18 -0.57 2.17
C ALA A 92 -2.13 0.47 2.80
N ALA A 93 -1.75 1.75 2.81
CA ALA A 93 -2.58 2.84 3.34
C ALA A 93 -3.87 3.05 2.53
N VAL A 94 -3.82 2.92 1.19
CA VAL A 94 -5.04 3.01 0.34
C VAL A 94 -5.99 1.85 0.64
N PHE A 95 -5.49 0.63 0.80
CA PHE A 95 -6.33 -0.50 1.20
C PHE A 95 -6.99 -0.26 2.56
N ALA A 96 -6.25 0.21 3.56
CA ALA A 96 -6.81 0.51 4.88
C ALA A 96 -7.84 1.66 4.85
N LYS A 97 -7.62 2.69 4.05
CA LYS A 97 -8.58 3.79 3.85
C LYS A 97 -9.84 3.30 3.13
N ALA A 98 -9.68 2.47 2.09
CA ALA A 98 -10.80 1.93 1.34
C ALA A 98 -11.70 1.02 2.20
N THR A 99 -11.10 0.17 3.03
CA THR A 99 -11.82 -0.72 3.96
C THR A 99 -12.50 0.07 5.09
N LYS A 100 -11.89 1.15 5.59
CA LYS A 100 -12.51 2.03 6.60
C LYS A 100 -13.67 2.84 6.03
N ALA A 101 -13.59 3.29 4.77
CA ALA A 101 -14.63 4.08 4.14
C ALA A 101 -15.87 3.23 3.79
N ASN A 102 -15.67 1.99 3.42
CA ASN A 102 -16.74 1.05 3.04
C ASN A 102 -16.54 -0.29 3.75
N PRO A 103 -17.27 -0.56 4.86
CA PRO A 103 -17.12 -1.81 5.61
C PRO A 103 -17.43 -3.06 4.77
N VAL A 104 -18.25 -2.94 3.73
CA VAL A 104 -18.54 -4.03 2.78
C VAL A 104 -17.29 -4.47 1.98
N LEU A 105 -16.30 -3.60 1.84
CA LEU A 105 -15.05 -3.91 1.15
C LEU A 105 -14.06 -4.70 2.02
N VAL A 106 -14.24 -4.75 3.33
CA VAL A 106 -13.33 -5.47 4.27
C VAL A 106 -13.25 -6.95 3.93
N ASP A 107 -14.39 -7.57 3.58
CA ASP A 107 -14.45 -8.99 3.25
C ASP A 107 -14.13 -9.27 1.78
N LYS A 108 -14.23 -8.23 0.91
CA LYS A 108 -14.00 -8.36 -0.54
C LYS A 108 -12.54 -8.13 -0.93
N ILE A 109 -11.83 -7.29 -0.18
CA ILE A 109 -10.44 -6.94 -0.47
C ILE A 109 -9.60 -7.25 0.76
N VAL A 110 -8.87 -8.34 0.67
CA VAL A 110 -7.99 -8.77 1.76
C VAL A 110 -6.56 -8.71 1.27
N PRO A 111 -5.70 -7.85 1.86
CA PRO A 111 -4.27 -7.91 1.57
C PRO A 111 -3.71 -9.25 2.08
N LYS A 112 -2.98 -9.95 1.22
CA LYS A 112 -2.35 -11.25 1.51
C LYS A 112 -0.94 -11.05 2.03
N CYS A 113 -0.12 -10.42 1.22
CA CYS A 113 1.28 -10.20 1.50
C CYS A 113 1.76 -8.94 0.79
N ALA A 114 2.94 -8.45 1.16
CA ALA A 114 3.59 -7.36 0.49
C ALA A 114 5.10 -7.62 0.34
N TYR A 115 5.68 -6.98 -0.66
CA TYR A 115 7.11 -6.92 -0.89
C TYR A 115 7.56 -5.47 -0.79
N VAL A 116 8.38 -5.17 0.21
CA VAL A 116 8.85 -3.81 0.50
C VAL A 116 10.34 -3.87 0.79
N GLU A 117 11.16 -3.10 0.08
CA GLU A 117 12.62 -3.06 0.27
C GLU A 117 13.27 -4.46 0.35
N GLU A 118 12.93 -5.33 -0.59
CA GLU A 118 13.43 -6.70 -0.67
C GLU A 118 13.02 -7.63 0.50
N LYS A 119 12.08 -7.17 1.35
CA LYS A 119 11.56 -7.97 2.46
C LYS A 119 10.14 -8.45 2.17
N TYR A 120 9.91 -9.71 2.49
CA TYR A 120 8.56 -10.28 2.50
C TYR A 120 7.82 -9.86 3.78
N LEU A 121 6.60 -9.37 3.62
CA LEU A 121 5.69 -9.04 4.71
C LEU A 121 4.43 -9.89 4.61
N ASP A 122 4.11 -10.60 5.68
CA ASP A 122 2.88 -11.35 5.83
C ASP A 122 1.67 -10.42 6.05
N LYS A 123 0.48 -10.95 6.06
CA LYS A 123 -0.80 -10.25 6.28
C LYS A 123 -0.78 -9.35 7.54
N ALA A 124 -0.12 -9.79 8.61
CA ALA A 124 0.06 -8.99 9.83
C ALA A 124 0.95 -7.77 9.54
N GLY A 125 2.09 -7.96 8.89
CA GLY A 125 3.01 -6.90 8.51
C GLY A 125 2.39 -5.89 7.54
N VAL A 126 1.52 -6.33 6.61
CA VAL A 126 0.79 -5.39 5.74
C VAL A 126 -0.19 -4.51 6.52
N LYS A 127 -0.83 -5.02 7.58
CA LYS A 127 -1.69 -4.21 8.45
C LYS A 127 -0.89 -3.20 9.26
N GLU A 128 0.28 -3.58 9.76
CA GLU A 128 1.20 -2.67 10.44
C GLU A 128 1.70 -1.59 9.48
N LEU A 129 2.12 -1.97 8.27
CA LEU A 129 2.51 -1.04 7.21
C LEU A 129 1.39 -0.04 6.87
N ALA A 130 0.14 -0.51 6.84
CA ALA A 130 -1.03 0.34 6.58
C ALA A 130 -1.32 1.36 7.70
N SER A 131 -0.82 1.12 8.92
CA SER A 131 -0.93 2.05 10.04
C SER A 131 0.08 3.20 9.96
N ILE A 132 1.16 3.03 9.19
CA ILE A 132 2.21 4.01 9.00
C ILE A 132 1.73 5.09 8.03
N PRO A 133 1.72 6.37 8.41
CA PRO A 133 1.36 7.45 7.52
C PRO A 133 2.45 7.70 6.46
N SER A 134 2.13 8.49 5.44
CA SER A 134 3.09 8.85 4.40
C SER A 134 4.31 9.57 4.96
N LYS A 135 5.43 9.53 4.23
CA LYS A 135 6.69 10.17 4.61
C LYS A 135 6.51 11.64 4.97
N GLU A 136 5.70 12.37 4.22
CA GLU A 136 5.42 13.80 4.48
C GLU A 136 4.73 14.02 5.83
N VAL A 137 3.75 13.18 6.15
CA VAL A 137 3.04 13.24 7.44
C VAL A 137 3.96 12.84 8.60
N LEU A 138 4.88 11.89 8.40
CA LEU A 138 5.89 11.53 9.40
C LEU A 138 6.83 12.70 9.69
N ILE A 139 7.32 13.37 8.65
CA ILE A 139 8.16 14.57 8.79
C ILE A 139 7.40 15.67 9.52
N ALA A 140 6.14 15.92 9.14
CA ALA A 140 5.31 16.92 9.81
C ALA A 140 5.09 16.60 11.30
N LYS A 141 4.85 15.32 11.64
CA LYS A 141 4.72 14.87 13.04
C LYS A 141 6.02 15.06 13.81
N MET A 142 7.16 14.76 13.19
CA MET A 142 8.47 14.94 13.81
C MET A 142 8.74 16.43 14.13
N LEU A 143 8.48 17.33 13.16
CA LEU A 143 8.59 18.78 13.37
C LEU A 143 7.63 19.28 14.45
N GLY A 144 6.37 18.79 14.44
CA GLY A 144 5.40 19.10 15.49
C GLY A 144 5.85 18.63 16.88
N CYS A 145 6.54 17.49 16.97
CA CYS A 145 7.09 17.00 18.23
C CYS A 145 8.17 17.94 18.79
N PHE A 146 9.06 18.45 17.95
CA PHE A 146 10.07 19.43 18.39
C PHE A 146 9.44 20.75 18.86
N GLN A 147 8.37 21.20 18.20
CA GLN A 147 7.68 22.43 18.58
C GLN A 147 6.74 22.24 19.80
N SER A 148 6.37 21.00 20.12
CA SER A 148 5.34 20.73 21.15
C SER A 148 5.76 21.21 22.54
N SER A 149 7.05 21.16 22.89
CA SER A 149 7.56 21.62 24.17
C SER A 149 7.41 23.14 24.35
N LEU A 150 7.70 23.90 23.29
CA LEU A 150 7.52 25.35 23.30
C LEU A 150 6.03 25.74 23.32
N SER A 151 5.22 25.09 22.50
CA SER A 151 3.78 25.33 22.45
C SER A 151 3.08 25.01 23.77
N LYS A 152 3.47 23.97 24.46
CA LYS A 152 2.96 23.64 25.79
C LYS A 152 3.33 24.67 26.83
N PHE A 153 4.56 25.18 26.80
CA PHE A 153 5.01 26.24 27.71
C PHE A 153 4.20 27.53 27.50
N VAL A 154 4.04 27.95 26.26
CA VAL A 154 3.20 29.13 25.93
C VAL A 154 1.75 28.92 26.37
N GLY A 155 1.17 27.73 26.12
CA GLY A 155 -0.19 27.40 26.56
C GLY A 155 -0.38 27.44 28.07
N VAL A 156 0.62 27.06 28.87
CA VAL A 156 0.59 27.18 30.34
C VAL A 156 0.64 28.67 30.76
N LEU A 157 1.47 29.48 30.12
CA LEU A 157 1.51 30.93 30.39
C LEU A 157 0.19 31.61 30.08
N ASP A 158 -0.44 31.27 28.97
CA ASP A 158 -1.76 31.76 28.59
C ASP A 158 -2.85 31.38 29.61
N GLN A 159 -2.82 30.15 30.11
CA GLN A 159 -3.74 29.71 31.14
C GLN A 159 -3.55 30.45 32.46
N ILE A 160 -2.30 30.72 32.87
CA ILE A 160 -2.01 31.51 34.06
C ILE A 160 -2.48 32.96 33.90
N ALA A 161 -2.27 33.56 32.71
CA ALA A 161 -2.74 34.89 32.42
C ALA A 161 -4.28 35.01 32.52
N LYS A 162 -4.98 34.10 31.89
CA LYS A 162 -6.47 34.05 31.95
C LYS A 162 -6.99 33.77 33.36
N ALA A 163 -6.32 32.94 34.14
CA ALA A 163 -6.70 32.68 35.52
C ALA A 163 -6.50 33.93 36.44
N LYS A 164 -5.52 34.80 36.11
CA LYS A 164 -5.33 36.07 36.82
C LYS A 164 -6.30 37.19 36.43
N GLU A 165 -6.78 37.17 35.18
CA GLU A 165 -7.79 38.09 34.69
C GLU A 165 -9.21 37.77 35.19
N SER A 166 -9.45 36.54 35.60
CA SER A 166 -10.76 36.06 36.10
C SER A 166 -10.91 36.13 37.61
N ASN A 167 -9.87 36.56 38.36
CA ASN A 167 -9.87 36.88 39.79
C ASN A 167 -9.72 38.40 40.00
#